data_d07e2369da3e2b98d6f2a0add5e49be1
#
_entry.id   d07e2369da3e2b98d6f2a0add5e49be1
#
_cell.length_a   1.000
_cell.length_b   1.000
_cell.length_c   1.000
_cell.angle_alpha   90.00
_cell.angle_beta   90.00
_cell.angle_gamma   90.00
#
_symmetry.space_group_name_H-M   'P 1'
#
loop_
_entity.id
_entity.type
_entity.pdbx_description
1 polymer ?
#
loop_
_entity_poly.entity_id
_entity_poly.type
_entity_poly.pdbx_seq_one_letter_code
_entity_poly.pdbx_strand_id
1 'polypeptide(L)'
;AGKPATFKVTVKEIKVKELPELDDEFAGEVSEFDTLDEYKKDIEAKILERKQKEAASENENRVVDKVVAGASMEIPDRMVEGQIDNMVQDTARRMESQGLSMDLYMKYTGMTMEQMREQMKPQALKRIQTRLVLEEVVKAENLQVSDERLDEEIAKMAAAYQMEADKLKGYMSDRDKDQMKEDIAVQEAVDFLVAEAKLV
;
A
#
# COMPACT_ATOMS: atom_id res chain seq x y z
N ALA A 1 -34.50 -32.44 -20.90
CA ALA A 1 -33.07 -32.64 -21.00
C ALA A 1 -32.77 -33.90 -21.79
N GLY A 2 -31.70 -33.92 -22.63
CA GLY A 2 -31.26 -35.12 -23.37
C GLY A 2 -31.85 -35.32 -24.76
N LYS A 3 -32.65 -34.40 -25.30
CA LYS A 3 -33.13 -34.45 -26.69
C LYS A 3 -32.31 -33.50 -27.58
N PRO A 4 -31.96 -33.89 -28.80
CA PRO A 4 -31.28 -33.03 -29.74
C PRO A 4 -32.15 -31.85 -30.12
N ALA A 5 -31.59 -30.62 -30.11
CA ALA A 5 -32.28 -29.41 -30.56
C ALA A 5 -31.49 -28.80 -31.72
N THR A 6 -32.20 -28.37 -32.79
CA THR A 6 -31.57 -27.68 -33.92
C THR A 6 -31.92 -26.20 -33.89
N PHE A 7 -30.90 -25.36 -33.93
CA PHE A 7 -31.04 -23.90 -33.97
C PHE A 7 -30.66 -23.39 -35.36
N LYS A 8 -31.55 -22.66 -36.01
CA LYS A 8 -31.26 -21.95 -37.25
C LYS A 8 -30.76 -20.53 -36.89
N VAL A 9 -29.47 -20.30 -37.01
CA VAL A 9 -28.85 -19.02 -36.67
C VAL A 9 -28.54 -18.25 -37.97
N THR A 10 -28.94 -16.97 -38.00
CA THR A 10 -28.58 -16.04 -39.06
C THR A 10 -27.73 -14.95 -38.47
N VAL A 11 -26.47 -14.83 -38.93
CA VAL A 11 -25.59 -13.74 -38.55
C VAL A 11 -26.11 -12.46 -39.19
N LYS A 12 -26.47 -11.47 -38.39
CA LYS A 12 -27.02 -10.19 -38.89
C LYS A 12 -25.93 -9.13 -39.06
N GLU A 13 -24.90 -9.17 -38.20
CA GLU A 13 -23.84 -8.16 -38.20
C GLU A 13 -22.57 -8.80 -37.64
N ILE A 14 -21.44 -8.49 -38.23
CA ILE A 14 -20.11 -8.81 -37.71
C ILE A 14 -19.42 -7.49 -37.43
N LYS A 15 -19.13 -7.19 -36.16
CA LYS A 15 -18.37 -6.00 -35.75
C LYS A 15 -16.92 -6.38 -35.53
N VAL A 16 -16.04 -5.69 -36.18
CA VAL A 16 -14.61 -5.81 -36.02
C VAL A 16 -14.12 -4.59 -35.26
N LYS A 17 -13.23 -4.77 -34.30
CA LYS A 17 -12.60 -3.65 -33.59
C LYS A 17 -11.46 -3.13 -34.45
N GLU A 18 -11.64 -1.94 -35.00
CA GLU A 18 -10.58 -1.18 -35.67
C GLU A 18 -9.90 -0.29 -34.62
N LEU A 19 -8.56 -0.33 -34.59
CA LEU A 19 -7.76 0.56 -33.75
C LEU A 19 -7.35 1.77 -34.59
N PRO A 20 -7.34 2.99 -34.02
CA PRO A 20 -6.82 4.15 -34.72
C PRO A 20 -5.33 4.00 -35.00
N GLU A 21 -4.83 4.72 -35.99
CA GLU A 21 -3.39 4.81 -36.24
C GLU A 21 -2.72 5.53 -35.06
N LEU A 22 -1.47 5.13 -34.77
CA LEU A 22 -0.69 5.74 -33.68
C LEU A 22 0.08 6.94 -34.26
N ASP A 23 -0.57 8.07 -34.31
CA ASP A 23 -0.07 9.32 -34.83
C ASP A 23 -0.32 10.50 -33.85
N ASP A 24 -0.03 11.72 -34.27
CA ASP A 24 -0.20 12.91 -33.46
C ASP A 24 -1.68 13.21 -33.18
N GLU A 25 -2.58 12.89 -34.11
CA GLU A 25 -4.02 13.07 -33.92
C GLU A 25 -4.53 12.15 -32.80
N PHE A 26 -4.10 10.89 -32.80
CA PHE A 26 -4.38 9.97 -31.70
C PHE A 26 -3.84 10.49 -30.36
N ALA A 27 -2.61 11.04 -30.31
CA ALA A 27 -2.04 11.58 -29.08
C ALA A 27 -2.88 12.74 -28.52
N GLY A 28 -3.34 13.65 -29.39
CA GLY A 28 -4.21 14.76 -28.99
C GLY A 28 -5.61 14.33 -28.52
N GLU A 29 -6.15 13.21 -29.04
CA GLU A 29 -7.45 12.68 -28.62
C GLU A 29 -7.42 12.00 -27.24
N VAL A 30 -6.31 11.31 -26.88
CA VAL A 30 -6.24 10.46 -25.67
C VAL A 30 -5.38 11.05 -24.56
N SER A 31 -4.73 12.19 -24.80
CA SER A 31 -3.81 12.81 -23.85
C SER A 31 -3.83 14.34 -23.93
N GLU A 32 -3.02 15.01 -23.12
CA GLU A 32 -2.83 16.48 -23.13
C GLU A 32 -1.66 16.89 -24.06
N PHE A 33 -1.08 15.96 -24.82
CA PHE A 33 0.09 16.20 -25.67
C PHE A 33 -0.31 16.38 -27.13
N ASP A 34 0.37 17.28 -27.82
CA ASP A 34 0.11 17.59 -29.24
C ASP A 34 0.78 16.58 -30.19
N THR A 35 1.80 15.84 -29.70
CA THR A 35 2.55 14.88 -30.52
C THR A 35 2.64 13.51 -29.86
N LEU A 36 2.68 12.48 -30.72
CA LEU A 36 2.85 11.10 -30.26
C LEU A 36 4.19 10.88 -29.53
N ASP A 37 5.23 11.60 -29.94
CA ASP A 37 6.55 11.50 -29.30
C ASP A 37 6.56 12.09 -27.90
N GLU A 38 5.87 13.18 -27.64
CA GLU A 38 5.71 13.74 -26.30
C GLU A 38 4.89 12.80 -25.40
N TYR A 39 3.81 12.25 -25.92
CA TYR A 39 2.99 11.28 -25.21
C TYR A 39 3.77 10.00 -24.85
N LYS A 40 4.59 9.48 -25.78
CA LYS A 40 5.48 8.33 -25.49
C LYS A 40 6.50 8.64 -24.40
N LYS A 41 7.12 9.82 -24.44
CA LYS A 41 8.10 10.24 -23.41
C LYS A 41 7.46 10.37 -22.03
N ASP A 42 6.23 10.90 -21.95
CA ASP A 42 5.49 10.97 -20.70
C ASP A 42 5.16 9.58 -20.15
N ILE A 43 4.69 8.67 -21.01
CA ILE A 43 4.44 7.28 -20.63
C ILE A 43 5.73 6.61 -20.16
N GLU A 44 6.84 6.80 -20.87
CA GLU A 44 8.15 6.24 -20.51
C GLU A 44 8.60 6.77 -19.12
N ALA A 45 8.49 8.08 -18.89
CA ALA A 45 8.83 8.69 -17.62
C ALA A 45 7.96 8.15 -16.47
N LYS A 46 6.64 8.03 -16.68
CA LYS A 46 5.72 7.47 -15.68
C LYS A 46 5.99 5.99 -15.38
N ILE A 47 6.33 5.20 -16.41
CA ILE A 47 6.70 3.79 -16.22
C ILE A 47 8.03 3.69 -15.47
N LEU A 48 9.02 4.52 -15.82
CA LEU A 48 10.31 4.55 -15.15
C LEU A 48 10.17 4.92 -13.68
N GLU A 49 9.45 5.99 -13.38
CA GLU A 49 9.16 6.43 -12.01
C GLU A 49 8.47 5.32 -11.20
N ARG A 50 7.46 4.66 -11.77
CA ARG A 50 6.79 3.54 -11.10
C ARG A 50 7.75 2.40 -10.82
N LYS A 51 8.55 1.98 -11.81
CA LYS A 51 9.54 0.90 -11.63
C LYS A 51 10.60 1.24 -10.61
N GLN A 52 11.04 2.50 -10.55
CA GLN A 52 11.99 2.96 -9.54
C GLN A 52 11.39 2.88 -8.14
N LYS A 53 10.14 3.32 -7.97
CA LYS A 53 9.42 3.22 -6.69
C LYS A 53 9.20 1.76 -6.26
N GLU A 54 8.81 0.90 -7.20
CA GLU A 54 8.64 -0.54 -6.95
C GLU A 54 9.96 -1.19 -6.52
N ALA A 55 11.06 -0.89 -7.23
CA ALA A 55 12.39 -1.41 -6.91
C ALA A 55 12.91 -0.89 -5.55
N ALA A 56 12.69 0.39 -5.25
CA ALA A 56 13.06 0.97 -3.96
C ALA A 56 12.30 0.27 -2.82
N SER A 57 10.98 0.15 -2.94
CA SER A 57 10.15 -0.54 -1.94
C SER A 57 10.51 -2.03 -1.78
N GLU A 58 10.84 -2.72 -2.87
CA GLU A 58 11.33 -4.10 -2.79
C GLU A 58 12.67 -4.19 -2.05
N ASN A 59 13.60 -3.27 -2.31
CA ASN A 59 14.89 -3.22 -1.62
C ASN A 59 14.70 -2.93 -0.12
N GLU A 60 13.87 -1.95 0.25
CA GLU A 60 13.51 -1.66 1.63
C GLU A 60 12.99 -2.92 2.34
N ASN A 61 12.00 -3.58 1.75
CA ASN A 61 11.43 -4.81 2.31
C ASN A 61 12.48 -5.91 2.49
N ARG A 62 13.37 -6.11 1.51
CA ARG A 62 14.43 -7.12 1.57
C ARG A 62 15.46 -6.83 2.66
N VAL A 63 15.83 -5.57 2.84
CA VAL A 63 16.75 -5.14 3.91
C VAL A 63 16.10 -5.38 5.26
N VAL A 64 14.89 -4.88 5.46
CA VAL A 64 14.13 -5.06 6.70
C VAL A 64 13.92 -6.54 7.03
N ASP A 65 13.51 -7.35 6.05
CA ASP A 65 13.31 -8.79 6.25
C ASP A 65 14.61 -9.50 6.68
N LYS A 66 15.77 -9.10 6.17
CA LYS A 66 17.06 -9.65 6.60
C LYS A 66 17.41 -9.26 8.04
N VAL A 67 17.16 -8.03 8.43
CA VAL A 67 17.40 -7.57 9.80
C VAL A 67 16.47 -8.27 10.77
N VAL A 68 15.18 -8.38 10.44
CA VAL A 68 14.18 -9.12 11.24
C VAL A 68 14.55 -10.59 11.38
N ALA A 69 15.02 -11.24 10.32
CA ALA A 69 15.45 -12.64 10.36
C ALA A 69 16.68 -12.88 11.26
N GLY A 70 17.51 -11.86 11.48
CA GLY A 70 18.65 -11.88 12.41
C GLY A 70 18.28 -11.61 13.87
N ALA A 71 17.07 -11.12 14.13
CA ALA A 71 16.60 -10.77 15.46
C ALA A 71 15.96 -11.97 16.17
N SER A 72 16.08 -11.99 17.51
CA SER A 72 15.43 -12.99 18.37
C SER A 72 14.55 -12.26 19.37
N MET A 73 13.28 -12.66 19.47
CA MET A 73 12.31 -12.04 20.37
C MET A 73 11.21 -13.02 20.76
N GLU A 74 10.64 -12.81 21.93
CA GLU A 74 9.43 -13.50 22.37
C GLU A 74 8.24 -12.55 22.23
N ILE A 75 7.23 -12.97 21.49
CA ILE A 75 6.01 -12.17 21.26
C ILE A 75 4.86 -12.81 22.01
N PRO A 76 4.29 -12.14 23.02
CA PRO A 76 3.13 -12.63 23.75
C PRO A 76 1.91 -12.83 22.84
N ASP A 77 1.17 -13.92 23.02
CA ASP A 77 -0.03 -14.23 22.24
C ASP A 77 -1.04 -13.06 22.23
N ARG A 78 -1.16 -12.35 23.35
CA ARG A 78 -2.06 -11.19 23.44
C ARG A 78 -1.69 -10.04 22.47
N MET A 79 -0.41 -9.86 22.17
CA MET A 79 0.00 -8.89 21.13
C MET A 79 -0.43 -9.36 19.75
N VAL A 80 -0.28 -10.66 19.48
CA VAL A 80 -0.68 -11.26 18.21
C VAL A 80 -2.19 -11.12 18.01
N GLU A 81 -2.98 -11.46 19.02
CA GLU A 81 -4.44 -11.30 18.97
C GLU A 81 -4.86 -9.85 18.74
N GLY A 82 -4.26 -8.89 19.46
CA GLY A 82 -4.53 -7.47 19.25
C GLY A 82 -4.19 -7.00 17.84
N GLN A 83 -3.09 -7.47 17.28
CA GLN A 83 -2.70 -7.15 15.89
C GLN A 83 -3.69 -7.76 14.88
N ILE A 84 -4.15 -9.01 15.12
CA ILE A 84 -5.17 -9.64 14.29
C ILE A 84 -6.48 -8.85 14.35
N ASP A 85 -6.90 -8.40 15.53
CA ASP A 85 -8.12 -7.58 15.70
C ASP A 85 -8.04 -6.30 14.85
N ASN A 86 -6.90 -5.61 14.89
CA ASN A 86 -6.68 -4.42 14.06
C ASN A 86 -6.75 -4.77 12.56
N MET A 87 -6.13 -5.86 12.13
CA MET A 87 -6.14 -6.29 10.72
C MET A 87 -7.55 -6.66 10.25
N VAL A 88 -8.35 -7.31 11.09
CA VAL A 88 -9.77 -7.61 10.80
C VAL A 88 -10.57 -6.33 10.63
N GLN A 89 -10.41 -5.37 11.56
CA GLN A 89 -11.09 -4.07 11.47
C GLN A 89 -10.71 -3.29 10.21
N ASP A 90 -9.42 -3.25 9.85
CA ASP A 90 -8.96 -2.58 8.64
C ASP A 90 -9.51 -3.25 7.37
N THR A 91 -9.58 -4.58 7.38
CA THR A 91 -10.19 -5.33 6.29
C THR A 91 -11.68 -5.03 6.17
N ALA A 92 -12.41 -4.98 7.30
CA ALA A 92 -13.82 -4.62 7.33
C ALA A 92 -14.07 -3.22 6.76
N ARG A 93 -13.31 -2.21 7.22
CA ARG A 93 -13.40 -0.82 6.71
C ARG A 93 -13.15 -0.74 5.20
N ARG A 94 -12.14 -1.48 4.71
CA ARG A 94 -11.82 -1.52 3.27
C ARG A 94 -12.94 -2.15 2.45
N MET A 95 -13.54 -3.24 2.95
CA MET A 95 -14.69 -3.87 2.31
C MET A 95 -15.90 -2.94 2.29
N GLU A 96 -16.19 -2.27 3.40
CA GLU A 96 -17.29 -1.32 3.51
C GLU A 96 -17.14 -0.14 2.53
N SER A 97 -15.93 0.36 2.35
CA SER A 97 -15.66 1.42 1.36
C SER A 97 -15.92 0.98 -0.09
N GLN A 98 -15.90 -0.33 -0.35
CA GLN A 98 -16.24 -0.95 -1.64
C GLN A 98 -17.69 -1.44 -1.71
N GLY A 99 -18.51 -1.15 -0.70
CA GLY A 99 -19.92 -1.55 -0.63
C GLY A 99 -20.14 -3.03 -0.24
N LEU A 100 -19.12 -3.70 0.30
CA LEU A 100 -19.18 -5.10 0.71
C LEU A 100 -19.09 -5.20 2.24
N SER A 101 -20.09 -5.83 2.89
CA SER A 101 -19.97 -6.11 4.32
C SER A 101 -19.18 -7.39 4.60
N MET A 102 -18.54 -7.46 5.78
CA MET A 102 -17.83 -8.65 6.23
C MET A 102 -18.72 -9.90 6.24
N ASP A 103 -19.97 -9.77 6.71
CA ASP A 103 -20.94 -10.88 6.74
C ASP A 103 -21.26 -11.40 5.33
N LEU A 104 -21.39 -10.50 4.38
CA LEU A 104 -21.66 -10.86 2.98
C LEU A 104 -20.46 -11.57 2.36
N TYR A 105 -19.25 -11.08 2.64
CA TYR A 105 -18.01 -11.72 2.21
C TYR A 105 -17.89 -13.15 2.77
N MET A 106 -18.10 -13.33 4.08
CA MET A 106 -18.04 -14.65 4.71
C MET A 106 -19.12 -15.60 4.15
N LYS A 107 -20.30 -15.08 3.87
CA LYS A 107 -21.39 -15.87 3.25
C LYS A 107 -21.02 -16.34 1.84
N TYR A 108 -20.38 -15.51 1.02
CA TYR A 108 -20.00 -15.88 -0.35
C TYR A 108 -18.79 -16.81 -0.39
N THR A 109 -17.82 -16.61 0.51
CA THR A 109 -16.60 -17.41 0.52
C THR A 109 -16.74 -18.71 1.31
N GLY A 110 -17.75 -18.82 2.18
CA GLY A 110 -17.89 -19.92 3.14
C GLY A 110 -16.85 -19.90 4.26
N MET A 111 -16.07 -18.83 4.37
CA MET A 111 -15.02 -18.68 5.39
C MET A 111 -15.62 -18.26 6.73
N THR A 112 -15.12 -18.83 7.83
CA THR A 112 -15.49 -18.39 9.18
C THR A 112 -14.53 -17.28 9.66
N MET A 113 -14.96 -16.51 10.66
CA MET A 113 -14.09 -15.49 11.29
C MET A 113 -12.83 -16.12 11.89
N GLU A 114 -12.93 -17.30 12.47
CA GLU A 114 -11.81 -18.02 13.03
C GLU A 114 -10.78 -18.40 11.96
N GLN A 115 -11.22 -18.93 10.83
CA GLN A 115 -10.35 -19.24 9.69
C GLN A 115 -9.66 -18.00 9.14
N MET A 116 -10.37 -16.87 9.07
CA MET A 116 -9.80 -15.60 8.64
C MET A 116 -8.70 -15.13 9.60
N ARG A 117 -8.96 -15.20 10.91
CA ARG A 117 -7.98 -14.85 11.95
C ARG A 117 -6.73 -15.72 11.87
N GLU A 118 -6.89 -17.03 11.72
CA GLU A 118 -5.76 -17.96 11.55
C GLU A 118 -4.92 -17.65 10.30
N GLN A 119 -5.56 -17.29 9.19
CA GLN A 119 -4.85 -16.88 7.97
C GLN A 119 -4.09 -15.55 8.15
N MET A 120 -4.57 -14.67 9.02
CA MET A 120 -3.91 -13.39 9.32
C MET A 120 -2.74 -13.53 10.31
N LYS A 121 -2.69 -14.59 11.11
CA LYS A 121 -1.71 -14.78 12.17
C LYS A 121 -0.25 -14.67 11.71
N PRO A 122 0.20 -15.32 10.63
CA PRO A 122 1.59 -15.16 10.15
C PRO A 122 1.94 -13.73 9.78
N GLN A 123 1.01 -13.02 9.15
CA GLN A 123 1.21 -11.62 8.78
C GLN A 123 1.20 -10.70 10.00
N ALA A 124 0.36 -10.98 10.99
CA ALA A 124 0.33 -10.26 12.26
C ALA A 124 1.67 -10.40 13.00
N LEU A 125 2.19 -11.62 13.10
CA LEU A 125 3.51 -11.90 13.69
C LEU A 125 4.61 -11.12 12.96
N LYS A 126 4.64 -11.18 11.62
CA LYS A 126 5.64 -10.44 10.83
C LYS A 126 5.55 -8.93 11.07
N ARG A 127 4.36 -8.35 11.14
CA ARG A 127 4.17 -6.92 11.43
C ARG A 127 4.71 -6.53 12.81
N ILE A 128 4.41 -7.33 13.83
CA ILE A 128 4.90 -7.09 15.19
C ILE A 128 6.43 -7.18 15.22
N GLN A 129 7.01 -8.26 14.66
CA GLN A 129 8.46 -8.43 14.58
C GLN A 129 9.15 -7.26 13.91
N THR A 130 8.65 -6.87 12.74
CA THR A 130 9.20 -5.73 11.99
C THR A 130 9.16 -4.46 12.82
N ARG A 131 8.03 -4.14 13.45
CA ARG A 131 7.89 -2.93 14.27
C ARG A 131 8.86 -2.94 15.46
N LEU A 132 8.91 -4.03 16.23
CA LEU A 132 9.79 -4.13 17.40
C LEU A 132 11.27 -4.00 17.02
N VAL A 133 11.69 -4.61 15.89
CA VAL A 133 13.06 -4.51 15.40
C VAL A 133 13.39 -3.07 15.01
N LEU A 134 12.52 -2.41 14.27
CA LEU A 134 12.74 -1.03 13.84
C LEU A 134 12.75 -0.06 15.02
N GLU A 135 11.88 -0.25 16.02
CA GLU A 135 11.89 0.53 17.27
C GLU A 135 13.21 0.35 18.05
N GLU A 136 13.78 -0.85 18.06
CA GLU A 136 15.11 -1.08 18.66
C GLU A 136 16.23 -0.46 17.83
N VAL A 137 16.16 -0.44 16.49
CA VAL A 137 17.10 0.29 15.65
C VAL A 137 17.03 1.79 15.95
N VAL A 138 15.83 2.38 16.05
CA VAL A 138 15.65 3.79 16.44
C VAL A 138 16.39 4.11 17.74
N LYS A 139 16.26 3.23 18.76
CA LYS A 139 16.92 3.43 20.06
C LYS A 139 18.45 3.25 19.96
N ALA A 140 18.90 2.19 19.29
CA ALA A 140 20.31 1.85 19.19
C ALA A 140 21.11 2.92 18.43
N GLU A 141 20.54 3.46 17.35
CA GLU A 141 21.14 4.49 16.52
C GLU A 141 20.76 5.92 16.96
N ASN A 142 19.98 6.06 18.06
CA ASN A 142 19.52 7.32 18.61
C ASN A 142 18.88 8.24 17.54
N LEU A 143 18.03 7.66 16.68
CA LEU A 143 17.33 8.42 15.65
C LEU A 143 16.27 9.31 16.29
N GLN A 144 16.39 10.62 16.05
CA GLN A 144 15.49 11.62 16.64
C GLN A 144 14.82 12.43 15.55
N VAL A 145 13.50 12.41 15.56
CA VAL A 145 12.68 13.19 14.62
C VAL A 145 12.65 14.64 15.06
N SER A 146 13.11 15.54 14.19
CA SER A 146 13.04 16.98 14.46
C SER A 146 11.58 17.49 14.30
N ASP A 147 11.32 18.67 14.88
CA ASP A 147 10.01 19.30 14.74
C ASP A 147 9.73 19.72 13.29
N GLU A 148 10.79 20.11 12.54
CA GLU A 148 10.69 20.41 11.12
C GLU A 148 10.24 19.19 10.32
N ARG A 149 10.81 18.02 10.62
CA ARG A 149 10.44 16.76 9.94
C ARG A 149 9.00 16.34 10.25
N LEU A 150 8.55 16.55 11.49
CA LEU A 150 7.15 16.38 11.89
C LEU A 150 6.24 17.31 11.09
N ASP A 151 6.61 18.59 10.98
CA ASP A 151 5.82 19.61 10.27
C ASP A 151 5.72 19.30 8.77
N GLU A 152 6.78 18.79 8.15
CA GLU A 152 6.75 18.30 6.76
C GLU A 152 5.73 17.17 6.59
N GLU A 153 5.68 16.21 7.51
CA GLU A 153 4.75 15.08 7.41
C GLU A 153 3.30 15.51 7.64
N ILE A 154 3.08 16.44 8.58
CA ILE A 154 1.77 17.08 8.77
C ILE A 154 1.34 17.83 7.51
N ALA A 155 2.26 18.55 6.85
CA ALA A 155 1.95 19.26 5.61
C ALA A 155 1.57 18.29 4.47
N LYS A 156 2.26 17.17 4.31
CA LYS A 156 1.91 16.12 3.33
C LYS A 156 0.52 15.54 3.61
N MET A 157 0.23 15.24 4.87
CA MET A 157 -1.07 14.73 5.28
C MET A 157 -2.18 15.75 5.01
N ALA A 158 -1.96 17.03 5.36
CA ALA A 158 -2.90 18.11 5.12
C ALA A 158 -3.20 18.29 3.62
N ALA A 159 -2.19 18.21 2.76
CA ALA A 159 -2.34 18.25 1.32
C ALA A 159 -3.21 17.11 0.80
N ALA A 160 -3.02 15.89 1.31
CA ALA A 160 -3.85 14.72 0.94
C ALA A 160 -5.33 14.90 1.32
N TYR A 161 -5.61 15.61 2.42
CA TYR A 161 -6.97 15.95 2.86
C TYR A 161 -7.49 17.30 2.33
N GLN A 162 -6.73 17.98 1.46
CA GLN A 162 -7.05 19.31 0.93
C GLN A 162 -7.31 20.35 2.04
N MET A 163 -6.49 20.28 3.10
CA MET A 163 -6.54 21.15 4.28
C MET A 163 -5.26 21.99 4.39
N GLU A 164 -5.31 23.09 5.15
CA GLU A 164 -4.12 23.83 5.56
C GLU A 164 -3.38 23.08 6.68
N ALA A 165 -2.05 23.04 6.61
CA ALA A 165 -1.21 22.33 7.58
C ALA A 165 -1.41 22.83 9.02
N ASP A 166 -1.47 24.15 9.20
CA ASP A 166 -1.69 24.76 10.53
C ASP A 166 -3.02 24.36 11.14
N LYS A 167 -4.06 24.22 10.31
CA LYS A 167 -5.37 23.80 10.74
C LYS A 167 -5.37 22.34 11.18
N LEU A 168 -4.72 21.45 10.41
CA LEU A 168 -4.58 20.05 10.78
C LEU A 168 -3.76 19.93 12.07
N LYS A 169 -2.62 20.64 12.18
CA LYS A 169 -1.76 20.67 13.37
C LYS A 169 -2.51 21.14 14.62
N GLY A 170 -3.47 22.08 14.45
CA GLY A 170 -4.31 22.58 15.54
C GLY A 170 -5.35 21.56 16.05
N TYR A 171 -5.73 20.59 15.24
CA TYR A 171 -6.64 19.51 15.66
C TYR A 171 -5.92 18.33 16.32
N MET A 172 -4.61 18.23 16.14
CA MET A 172 -3.80 17.15 16.72
C MET A 172 -3.51 17.43 18.20
N SER A 173 -3.75 16.43 19.04
CA SER A 173 -3.27 16.45 20.42
C SER A 173 -1.75 16.23 20.48
N ASP A 174 -1.13 16.54 21.61
CA ASP A 174 0.30 16.26 21.81
C ASP A 174 0.60 14.76 21.67
N ARG A 175 -0.32 13.90 22.13
CA ARG A 175 -0.22 12.44 21.97
C ARG A 175 -0.22 12.02 20.50
N ASP A 176 -1.03 12.66 19.65
CA ASP A 176 -1.06 12.35 18.21
C ASP A 176 0.25 12.75 17.54
N LYS A 177 0.83 13.88 17.95
CA LYS A 177 2.15 14.34 17.48
C LYS A 177 3.26 13.41 17.94
N ASP A 178 3.24 12.97 19.19
CA ASP A 178 4.22 12.02 19.72
C ASP A 178 4.13 10.68 18.96
N GLN A 179 2.92 10.17 18.76
CA GLN A 179 2.71 8.96 17.98
C GLN A 179 3.21 9.11 16.54
N MET A 180 2.96 10.26 15.91
CA MET A 180 3.46 10.54 14.55
C MET A 180 5.01 10.61 14.53
N LYS A 181 5.65 11.20 15.54
CA LYS A 181 7.11 11.18 15.67
C LYS A 181 7.66 9.75 15.79
N GLU A 182 7.00 8.88 16.56
CA GLU A 182 7.38 7.47 16.64
C GLU A 182 7.28 6.77 15.28
N ASP A 183 6.20 7.01 14.54
CA ASP A 183 5.99 6.41 13.22
C ASP A 183 7.00 6.94 12.19
N ILE A 184 7.34 8.24 12.25
CA ILE A 184 8.41 8.84 11.42
C ILE A 184 9.78 8.24 11.78
N ALA A 185 10.10 8.09 13.07
CA ALA A 185 11.36 7.49 13.52
C ALA A 185 11.53 6.05 12.99
N VAL A 186 10.44 5.27 12.99
CA VAL A 186 10.43 3.92 12.40
C VAL A 186 10.72 3.97 10.89
N GLN A 187 10.18 4.96 10.16
CA GLN A 187 10.49 5.12 8.75
C GLN A 187 11.95 5.53 8.54
N GLU A 188 12.47 6.46 9.35
CA GLU A 188 13.88 6.85 9.30
C GLU A 188 14.83 5.68 9.63
N ALA A 189 14.40 4.74 10.48
CA ALA A 189 15.15 3.51 10.71
C ALA A 189 15.22 2.62 9.46
N VAL A 190 14.16 2.56 8.66
CA VAL A 190 14.19 1.85 7.36
C VAL A 190 15.17 2.54 6.43
N ASP A 191 15.08 3.85 6.29
CA ASP A 191 15.96 4.65 5.42
C ASP A 191 17.44 4.49 5.83
N PHE A 192 17.72 4.52 7.14
CA PHE A 192 19.04 4.26 7.70
C PHE A 192 19.55 2.87 7.34
N LEU A 193 18.74 1.83 7.56
CA LEU A 193 19.12 0.46 7.25
C LEU A 193 19.39 0.25 5.75
N VAL A 194 18.61 0.90 4.88
CA VAL A 194 18.82 0.84 3.43
C VAL A 194 20.09 1.55 3.02
N ALA A 195 20.39 2.70 3.63
CA ALA A 195 21.62 3.47 3.35
C ALA A 195 22.89 2.71 3.76
N GLU A 196 22.86 1.99 4.89
CA GLU A 196 23.97 1.18 5.39
C GLU A 196 24.06 -0.20 4.71
N ALA A 197 23.02 -0.66 4.03
CA ALA A 197 22.98 -1.96 3.38
C ALA A 197 23.94 -2.03 2.18
N LYS A 198 24.77 -3.06 2.14
CA LYS A 198 25.54 -3.38 0.94
C LYS A 198 24.67 -4.22 0.01
N LEU A 199 24.20 -3.60 -1.06
CA LEU A 199 23.50 -4.30 -2.12
C LEU A 199 24.49 -5.19 -2.88
N VAL A 200 24.24 -6.50 -2.83
CA VAL A 200 25.07 -7.53 -3.51
C VAL A 200 24.26 -8.09 -4.68
#